data_27a027d617007c60b09444ce820d6fd4
#
_entry.id   27a027d617007c60b09444ce820d6fd4
#
_cell.length_a   1.000
_cell.length_b   1.000
_cell.length_c   1.000
_cell.angle_alpha   90.00
_cell.angle_beta   90.00
_cell.angle_gamma   90.00
#
_symmetry.space_group_name_H-M   'P 1'
#
loop_
_entity.id
_entity.type
_entity.pdbx_description
1 polymer ?
#
loop_
_entity_poly.entity_id
_entity_poly.type
_entity_poly.pdbx_seq_one_letter_code
_entity_poly.pdbx_strand_id
1 'polypeptide(L)'
;MKLLLVAIAAVAFFAAQDSTVYTPGNGVSLPKVTREVRPEYSNEARENHIEGVVMLDAVVLSDGAVGDVKIAESLDTMYGLDANAVKAMKQWLFEPGKKDGKPVAVQIHVQMKYTLK
;
A
#
# COMPACT_ATOMS: atom_id res chain seq x y z
N MET A 1 19.89 17.22 -45.51
CA MET A 1 19.61 16.94 -44.91
C MET A 1 18.92 16.89 -43.90
N LYS A 2 18.63 16.73 -43.56
CA LYS A 2 17.99 16.72 -42.81
C LYS A 2 17.36 16.20 -41.98
N LEU A 3 17.17 15.97 -41.36
CA LEU A 3 16.71 15.55 -40.63
C LEU A 3 16.14 15.46 -39.71
N LEU A 4 15.84 15.16 -39.20
CA LEU A 4 15.44 15.02 -38.41
C LEU A 4 14.79 14.94 -37.49
N LEU A 5 14.61 14.75 -36.94
CA LEU A 5 14.08 14.79 -36.12
C LEU A 5 13.22 14.40 -35.44
N VAL A 6 12.83 14.22 -34.97
CA VAL A 6 11.97 13.72 -34.69
C VAL A 6 11.75 13.09 -33.60
N ALA A 7 12.01 12.42 -33.18
CA ALA A 7 11.94 11.74 -32.10
C ALA A 7 11.32 12.21 -30.94
N ILE A 8 11.05 13.24 -30.80
CA ILE A 8 10.60 13.76 -29.72
C ILE A 8 9.37 13.35 -29.17
N ALA A 9 8.53 12.99 -29.89
CA ALA A 9 7.19 12.81 -29.48
C ALA A 9 6.98 11.89 -28.32
N ALA A 10 7.78 10.93 -28.18
CA ALA A 10 7.51 9.93 -27.19
C ALA A 10 7.46 10.43 -25.78
N VAL A 11 8.11 11.49 -25.54
CA VAL A 11 8.21 11.93 -24.19
C VAL A 11 6.93 12.33 -23.57
N ALA A 12 6.04 12.79 -24.36
CA ALA A 12 4.81 13.32 -23.83
C ALA A 12 4.00 12.32 -23.04
N PHE A 13 4.20 11.04 -23.29
CA PHE A 13 3.38 10.09 -22.61
C PHE A 13 3.55 10.04 -21.12
N PHE A 14 4.71 10.33 -20.62
CA PHE A 14 4.90 10.24 -19.21
C PHE A 14 4.10 11.26 -18.46
N ALA A 15 3.88 12.37 -19.05
CA ALA A 15 3.12 13.39 -18.38
C ALA A 15 1.67 12.99 -18.20
N ALA A 16 1.22 12.03 -18.95
CA ALA A 16 -0.16 11.60 -18.84
C ALA A 16 -0.44 10.70 -17.65
N GLN A 17 0.58 10.22 -16.98
CA GLN A 17 0.35 9.36 -15.84
C GLN A 17 -0.12 10.17 -14.65
N ASP A 18 -1.22 9.74 -14.08
CA ASP A 18 -1.80 10.40 -12.93
C ASP A 18 -1.28 9.76 -11.67
N SER A 19 -0.56 10.53 -10.87
CA SER A 19 -0.02 10.06 -9.61
C SER A 19 -0.83 10.52 -8.42
N THR A 20 -2.03 11.04 -8.66
CA THR A 20 -2.89 11.51 -7.58
C THR A 20 -3.31 10.34 -6.72
N VAL A 21 -3.20 10.52 -5.40
CA VAL A 21 -3.67 9.55 -4.43
C VAL A 21 -4.90 10.15 -3.76
N TYR A 22 -5.98 9.43 -3.79
CA TYR A 22 -7.26 9.87 -3.23
C TYR A 22 -7.47 9.26 -1.87
N THR A 23 -8.35 9.87 -1.09
CA THR A 23 -8.85 9.26 0.14
C THR A 23 -10.29 8.80 -0.12
N PRO A 24 -10.77 7.77 0.57
CA PRO A 24 -12.15 7.32 0.37
C PRO A 24 -13.15 8.41 0.72
N GLY A 25 -14.29 8.38 0.06
CA GLY A 25 -15.33 9.38 0.24
C GLY A 25 -15.37 10.35 -0.92
N ASN A 26 -16.40 11.19 -0.98
CA ASN A 26 -16.56 12.20 -2.03
C ASN A 26 -16.48 11.60 -3.43
N GLY A 27 -17.15 10.46 -3.63
CA GLY A 27 -17.18 9.83 -4.93
C GLY A 27 -16.06 8.82 -5.16
N VAL A 28 -15.19 8.62 -4.18
CA VAL A 28 -14.11 7.64 -4.25
C VAL A 28 -14.47 6.44 -3.39
N SER A 29 -14.53 5.26 -3.98
CA SER A 29 -14.90 4.07 -3.23
C SER A 29 -13.70 3.48 -2.51
N LEU A 30 -13.99 2.73 -1.42
CA LEU A 30 -12.96 2.07 -0.64
C LEU A 30 -12.48 0.81 -1.36
N PRO A 31 -11.17 0.58 -1.48
CA PRO A 31 -10.67 -0.67 -2.03
C PRO A 31 -11.11 -1.86 -1.19
N LYS A 32 -11.26 -3.02 -1.83
CA LYS A 32 -11.63 -4.26 -1.15
C LYS A 32 -10.49 -5.24 -1.20
N VAL A 33 -10.19 -5.88 -0.06
CA VAL A 33 -9.12 -6.87 0.01
C VAL A 33 -9.51 -8.10 -0.79
N THR A 34 -8.66 -8.53 -1.71
CA THR A 34 -8.81 -9.79 -2.42
C THR A 34 -7.78 -10.82 -1.98
N ARG A 35 -6.66 -10.38 -1.43
CA ARG A 35 -5.65 -11.27 -0.88
C ARG A 35 -5.04 -10.62 0.35
N GLU A 36 -5.12 -11.31 1.47
CA GLU A 36 -4.57 -10.86 2.73
C GLU A 36 -3.39 -11.75 3.10
N VAL A 37 -2.30 -11.14 3.56
CA VAL A 37 -1.11 -11.87 3.99
C VAL A 37 -0.87 -11.52 5.45
N ARG A 38 -0.73 -12.55 6.29
CA ARG A 38 -0.48 -12.34 7.70
C ARG A 38 0.95 -11.87 7.92
N PRO A 39 1.17 -10.94 8.85
CA PRO A 39 2.53 -10.55 9.19
C PRO A 39 3.23 -11.66 9.95
N GLU A 40 4.52 -11.77 9.74
CA GLU A 40 5.32 -12.78 10.41
C GLU A 40 5.60 -12.37 11.85
N TYR A 41 5.45 -13.32 12.77
CA TYR A 41 5.69 -13.11 14.19
C TYR A 41 7.08 -13.64 14.50
N SER A 42 8.01 -12.78 14.87
CA SER A 42 9.37 -13.23 15.14
C SER A 42 9.40 -14.05 16.44
N ASN A 43 10.39 -14.94 16.53
CA ASN A 43 10.55 -15.74 17.75
C ASN A 43 10.86 -14.87 18.96
N GLU A 44 11.69 -13.85 18.77
CA GLU A 44 12.04 -12.96 19.88
C GLU A 44 10.83 -12.21 20.40
N ALA A 45 9.96 -11.76 19.49
CA ALA A 45 8.75 -11.08 19.92
C ALA A 45 7.82 -12.01 20.68
N ARG A 46 7.72 -13.29 20.23
CA ARG A 46 6.91 -14.27 20.96
C ARG A 46 7.45 -14.51 22.35
N GLU A 47 8.76 -14.70 22.45
CA GLU A 47 9.40 -14.97 23.73
C GLU A 47 9.23 -13.82 24.69
N ASN A 48 9.19 -12.62 24.19
CA ASN A 48 9.03 -11.43 25.01
C ASN A 48 7.57 -11.00 25.15
N HIS A 49 6.64 -11.84 24.65
CA HIS A 49 5.21 -11.61 24.78
C HIS A 49 4.75 -10.27 24.24
N ILE A 50 5.31 -9.86 23.08
CA ILE A 50 4.91 -8.61 22.46
C ILE A 50 3.62 -8.83 21.70
N GLU A 51 2.57 -8.15 22.09
CA GLU A 51 1.26 -8.21 21.46
C GLU A 51 0.75 -6.80 21.23
N GLY A 52 -0.08 -6.63 20.24
CA GLY A 52 -0.69 -5.34 19.98
C GLY A 52 -0.98 -5.14 18.50
N VAL A 53 -0.96 -3.90 18.09
CA VAL A 53 -1.37 -3.51 16.74
C VAL A 53 -0.32 -2.61 16.13
N VAL A 54 0.03 -2.89 14.88
CA VAL A 54 0.77 -1.95 14.05
C VAL A 54 -0.25 -1.25 13.16
N MET A 55 -0.30 0.09 13.22
CA MET A 55 -1.17 0.86 12.35
C MET A 55 -0.39 1.28 11.13
N LEU A 56 -0.93 0.99 9.97
CA LEU A 56 -0.28 1.29 8.70
C LEU A 56 -1.14 2.20 7.84
N ASP A 57 -0.47 3.10 7.13
CA ASP A 57 -1.07 3.85 6.04
C ASP A 57 -0.52 3.26 4.75
N ALA A 58 -1.38 2.84 3.87
CA ALA A 58 -0.96 2.20 2.62
C ALA A 58 -1.70 2.82 1.44
N VAL A 59 -1.05 2.82 0.29
CA VAL A 59 -1.68 3.27 -0.95
C VAL A 59 -2.01 2.04 -1.76
N VAL A 60 -3.29 1.87 -2.07
CA VAL A 60 -3.73 0.83 -3.00
C VAL A 60 -3.74 1.46 -4.38
N LEU A 61 -2.89 0.95 -5.26
CA LEU A 61 -2.72 1.49 -6.59
C LEU A 61 -3.92 1.15 -7.47
N SER A 62 -4.01 1.82 -8.60
CA SER A 62 -5.15 1.63 -9.50
C SER A 62 -5.24 0.21 -10.07
N ASP A 63 -4.17 -0.57 -10.00
CA ASP A 63 -4.20 -1.97 -10.42
C ASP A 63 -4.48 -2.93 -9.26
N GLY A 64 -4.68 -2.42 -8.06
CA GLY A 64 -4.98 -3.25 -6.89
C GLY A 64 -3.76 -3.68 -6.09
N ALA A 65 -2.57 -3.41 -6.58
CA ALA A 65 -1.36 -3.70 -5.83
C ALA A 65 -1.16 -2.65 -4.74
N VAL A 66 -0.32 -2.96 -3.75
CA VAL A 66 -0.01 -2.02 -2.69
C VAL A 66 1.27 -1.27 -3.05
N GLY A 67 1.20 0.04 -3.02
CA GLY A 67 2.36 0.90 -3.26
C GLY A 67 3.03 1.29 -1.95
N ASP A 68 3.08 2.59 -1.67
CA ASP A 68 3.75 3.07 -0.46
C ASP A 68 3.05 2.59 0.80
N VAL A 69 3.84 2.19 1.79
CA VAL A 69 3.34 1.79 3.10
C VAL A 69 4.15 2.55 4.15
N LYS A 70 3.44 3.19 5.08
CA LYS A 70 4.07 3.91 6.19
C LYS A 70 3.49 3.39 7.49
N ILE A 71 4.30 3.43 8.53
CA ILE A 71 3.85 3.07 9.87
C ILE A 71 3.23 4.31 10.49
N ALA A 72 1.93 4.26 10.76
CA ALA A 72 1.23 5.35 11.43
C ALA A 72 1.39 5.25 12.93
N GLU A 73 1.32 4.03 13.48
CA GLU A 73 1.60 3.79 14.89
C GLU A 73 2.42 2.52 15.02
N SER A 74 3.55 2.64 15.70
CA SER A 74 4.46 1.53 15.91
C SER A 74 4.02 0.65 17.06
N LEU A 75 4.24 -0.64 16.94
CA LEU A 75 4.10 -1.58 18.04
C LEU A 75 5.48 -1.95 18.57
N ASP A 76 6.39 -2.27 17.67
CA ASP A 76 7.66 -2.84 18.07
C ASP A 76 8.70 -2.65 16.98
N THR A 77 9.79 -1.97 17.32
CA THR A 77 10.91 -1.78 16.41
C THR A 77 12.10 -2.66 16.76
N MET A 78 12.07 -3.29 17.95
CA MET A 78 13.20 -4.05 18.44
C MET A 78 13.27 -5.47 17.91
N TYR A 79 12.11 -6.11 17.80
CA TYR A 79 12.04 -7.52 17.40
C TYR A 79 11.47 -7.71 16.00
N GLY A 80 11.31 -6.62 15.27
CA GLY A 80 10.97 -6.68 13.85
C GLY A 80 9.50 -6.74 13.50
N LEU A 81 8.59 -6.56 14.45
CA LEU A 81 7.16 -6.71 14.14
C LEU A 81 6.65 -5.59 13.22
N ASP A 82 7.10 -4.35 13.44
CA ASP A 82 6.71 -3.26 12.54
C ASP A 82 7.18 -3.55 11.11
N ALA A 83 8.43 -3.96 10.97
CA ALA A 83 9.00 -4.24 9.65
C ALA A 83 8.27 -5.41 8.98
N ASN A 84 7.93 -6.44 9.76
CA ASN A 84 7.22 -7.59 9.23
C ASN A 84 5.79 -7.21 8.81
N ALA A 85 5.17 -6.28 9.51
CA ALA A 85 3.85 -5.79 9.15
C ALA A 85 3.89 -5.05 7.81
N VAL A 86 4.89 -4.21 7.61
CA VAL A 86 5.06 -3.50 6.34
C VAL A 86 5.28 -4.50 5.21
N LYS A 87 6.12 -5.50 5.45
CA LYS A 87 6.43 -6.50 4.44
C LYS A 87 5.18 -7.30 4.04
N ALA A 88 4.37 -7.66 5.02
CA ALA A 88 3.13 -8.37 4.75
C ALA A 88 2.16 -7.49 3.95
N MET A 89 2.00 -6.23 4.37
CA MET A 89 1.10 -5.31 3.70
C MET A 89 1.43 -5.14 2.22
N LYS A 90 2.70 -5.12 1.90
CA LYS A 90 3.12 -4.96 0.49
C LYS A 90 2.73 -6.14 -0.39
N GLN A 91 2.37 -7.26 0.21
CA GLN A 91 1.95 -8.45 -0.53
C GLN A 91 0.44 -8.59 -0.64
N TRP A 92 -0.32 -7.70 0.01
CA TRP A 92 -1.78 -7.74 -0.09
C TRP A 92 -2.21 -7.32 -1.49
N LEU A 93 -3.35 -7.81 -1.91
CA LEU A 93 -3.96 -7.41 -3.18
C LEU A 93 -5.39 -6.95 -2.92
N PHE A 94 -5.82 -6.01 -3.74
CA PHE A 94 -7.11 -5.38 -3.59
C PHE A 94 -7.84 -5.29 -4.92
N GLU A 95 -9.15 -5.18 -4.84
CA GLU A 95 -9.93 -4.59 -5.90
C GLU A 95 -9.79 -3.09 -5.70
N PRO A 96 -9.30 -2.35 -6.69
CA PRO A 96 -8.96 -0.94 -6.45
C PRO A 96 -10.18 -0.08 -6.20
N GLY A 97 -9.96 1.03 -5.49
CA GLY A 97 -10.97 2.04 -5.36
C GLY A 97 -11.23 2.71 -6.69
N LYS A 98 -12.39 3.31 -6.83
CA LYS A 98 -12.79 3.94 -8.08
C LYS A 98 -13.32 5.32 -7.85
N LYS A 99 -13.08 6.18 -8.81
CA LYS A 99 -13.70 7.51 -8.88
C LYS A 99 -14.34 7.63 -10.25
N ASP A 100 -15.64 7.93 -10.26
CA ASP A 100 -16.41 8.04 -11.50
C ASP A 100 -16.25 6.77 -12.37
N GLY A 101 -16.23 5.61 -11.71
CA GLY A 101 -16.13 4.33 -12.41
C GLY A 101 -14.74 3.94 -12.84
N LYS A 102 -13.73 4.77 -12.60
CA LYS A 102 -12.36 4.48 -13.02
C LYS A 102 -11.48 4.12 -11.84
N PRO A 103 -10.65 3.08 -11.97
CA PRO A 103 -9.74 2.72 -10.88
C PRO A 103 -8.76 3.86 -10.63
N VAL A 104 -8.56 4.16 -9.35
CA VAL A 104 -7.63 5.21 -8.92
C VAL A 104 -6.83 4.72 -7.73
N ALA A 105 -5.71 5.39 -7.45
CA ALA A 105 -4.92 5.09 -6.27
C ALA A 105 -5.61 5.69 -5.04
N VAL A 106 -5.73 4.91 -3.98
CA VAL A 106 -6.46 5.33 -2.76
C VAL A 106 -5.62 5.00 -1.54
N GLN A 107 -5.53 5.95 -0.63
CA GLN A 107 -4.85 5.73 0.65
C GLN A 107 -5.82 5.10 1.64
N ILE A 108 -5.38 4.06 2.32
CA ILE A 108 -6.19 3.37 3.33
C ILE A 108 -5.38 3.22 4.61
N HIS A 109 -6.09 2.93 5.69
CA HIS A 109 -5.49 2.66 6.99
C HIS A 109 -5.76 1.20 7.34
N VAL A 110 -4.73 0.48 7.77
CA VAL A 110 -4.85 -0.94 8.08
C VAL A 110 -4.26 -1.22 9.45
N GLN A 111 -4.95 -2.02 10.23
CA GLN A 111 -4.44 -2.51 11.51
C GLN A 111 -3.92 -3.92 11.33
N MET A 112 -2.65 -4.13 11.68
CA MET A 112 -2.07 -5.47 11.70
C MET A 112 -1.97 -5.91 13.14
N LYS A 113 -2.72 -6.95 13.50
CA LYS A 113 -2.76 -7.43 14.88
C LYS A 113 -1.77 -8.55 15.11
N TYR A 114 -1.06 -8.45 16.21
CA TYR A 114 -0.19 -9.51 16.70
C TYR A 114 -0.74 -9.98 18.06
N THR A 115 -1.21 -11.21 18.11
CA THR A 115 -1.75 -11.77 19.35
C THR A 115 -1.15 -13.15 19.60
N LEU A 116 -0.96 -13.46 20.87
CA LEU A 116 -0.50 -14.76 21.32
C LEU A 116 -1.63 -15.49 22.00
N LYS A 117 -1.59 -16.81 21.97
CA LYS A 117 -2.61 -17.58 22.64
C LYS A 117 -2.05 -18.31 23.81
#